data_2f602d59aea77cce5b64f7b176a707ba
#
_entry.id   2f602d59aea77cce5b64f7b176a707ba
#
_cell.length_a   1.000
_cell.length_b   1.000
_cell.length_c   1.000
_cell.angle_alpha   90.00
_cell.angle_beta   90.00
_cell.angle_gamma   90.00
#
_symmetry.space_group_name_H-M   'P 1'
#
loop_
_entity.id
_entity.type
_entity.pdbx_description
1 polymer ?
#
loop_
_entity_poly.entity_id
_entity_poly.type
_entity_poly.pdbx_seq_one_letter_code
_entity_poly.pdbx_strand_id
1 'polypeptide(L)'
;MGKSLLYGLTPYGDKVIRHHVSNRANKLIRYLRREVVMLDQYQLDVNRAMLRKNTYFDRNYFRNLGARRQRLIEIIELLKLIKVEIRKTPAIKADDNED
;
A
#
# COMPACT_ATOMS: atom_id res chain seq x y z
N MET A 1 -19.46 -13.06 27.66
CA MET A 1 -19.41 -12.98 26.53
C MET A 1 -18.10 -12.77 26.04
N GLY A 2 -17.41 -13.47 25.78
CA GLY A 2 -16.15 -13.38 25.32
C GLY A 2 -16.00 -12.35 24.28
N LYS A 3 -16.07 -11.15 24.66
CA LYS A 3 -15.96 -10.16 23.68
C LYS A 3 -14.56 -10.00 23.25
N SER A 4 -14.29 -10.17 22.01
CA SER A 4 -13.02 -9.86 21.44
C SER A 4 -13.05 -8.37 21.16
N LEU A 5 -11.99 -7.83 20.64
CA LEU A 5 -11.96 -6.43 20.27
C LEU A 5 -13.02 -6.13 19.24
N LEU A 6 -13.32 -7.11 18.38
CA LEU A 6 -14.32 -6.87 17.37
C LEU A 6 -15.69 -6.71 17.98
N TYR A 7 -15.98 -7.43 19.06
CA TYR A 7 -17.28 -7.31 19.65
C TYR A 7 -17.41 -6.04 20.47
N GLY A 8 -16.34 -5.38 20.78
CA GLY A 8 -16.42 -4.14 21.52
C GLY A 8 -16.65 -2.92 20.66
N LEU A 9 -16.65 -3.08 19.32
CA LEU A 9 -16.79 -1.93 18.48
C LEU A 9 -18.23 -1.49 18.37
N THR A 10 -18.47 -0.22 18.53
CA THR A 10 -19.77 0.39 18.27
C THR A 10 -19.87 0.70 16.78
N PRO A 11 -21.04 0.96 16.23
CA PRO A 11 -21.16 1.40 14.84
C PRO A 11 -20.34 2.64 14.54
N TYR A 12 -20.27 3.57 15.50
CA TYR A 12 -19.46 4.77 15.31
C TYR A 12 -17.98 4.42 15.32
N GLY A 13 -17.53 3.58 16.22
CA GLY A 13 -16.14 3.14 16.28
C GLY A 13 -15.72 2.40 15.03
N ASP A 14 -16.60 1.54 14.51
CA ASP A 14 -16.35 0.83 13.27
C ASP A 14 -16.15 1.83 12.11
N LYS A 15 -17.01 2.83 12.00
CA LYS A 15 -16.92 3.83 10.96
C LYS A 15 -15.62 4.61 11.05
N VAL A 16 -15.22 4.99 12.26
CA VAL A 16 -13.98 5.74 12.49
C VAL A 16 -12.77 4.89 12.07
N ILE A 17 -12.74 3.63 12.45
CA ILE A 17 -11.64 2.75 12.13
C ILE A 17 -11.54 2.54 10.61
N ARG A 18 -12.67 2.29 9.94
CA ARG A 18 -12.69 2.11 8.50
C ARG A 18 -12.15 3.32 7.77
N HIS A 19 -12.58 4.51 8.22
CA HIS A 19 -12.15 5.75 7.62
C HIS A 19 -10.65 5.94 7.84
N HIS A 20 -10.17 5.67 9.04
CA HIS A 20 -8.76 5.82 9.39
C HIS A 20 -7.89 4.87 8.56
N VAL A 21 -8.28 3.60 8.47
CA VAL A 21 -7.52 2.60 7.71
C VAL A 21 -7.49 2.97 6.22
N SER A 22 -8.62 3.39 5.66
CA SER A 22 -8.69 3.81 4.26
C SER A 22 -7.81 5.03 3.98
N ASN A 23 -7.80 5.99 4.90
CA ASN A 23 -6.97 7.18 4.73
C ASN A 23 -5.49 6.84 4.81
N ARG A 24 -5.11 5.96 5.72
CA ARG A 24 -3.72 5.53 5.84
C ARG A 24 -3.29 4.76 4.60
N ALA A 25 -4.17 3.88 4.09
CA ALA A 25 -3.89 3.14 2.87
C ALA A 25 -3.68 4.10 1.69
N ASN A 26 -4.54 5.11 1.56
CA ASN A 26 -4.41 6.09 0.49
C ASN A 26 -3.09 6.86 0.58
N LYS A 27 -2.67 7.26 1.78
CA LYS A 27 -1.41 7.98 1.97
C LYS A 27 -0.23 7.08 1.61
N LEU A 28 -0.27 5.82 2.02
CA LEU A 28 0.80 4.87 1.72
C LEU A 28 0.87 4.58 0.22
N ILE A 29 -0.27 4.44 -0.45
CA ILE A 29 -0.29 4.22 -1.88
C ILE A 29 0.38 5.39 -2.60
N ARG A 30 0.05 6.63 -2.22
CA ARG A 30 0.66 7.81 -2.84
C ARG A 30 2.15 7.86 -2.60
N TYR A 31 2.57 7.54 -1.38
CA TYR A 31 3.98 7.54 -1.03
C TYR A 31 4.72 6.48 -1.86
N LEU A 32 4.18 5.26 -1.93
CA LEU A 32 4.82 4.17 -2.64
C LEU A 32 4.85 4.41 -4.15
N ARG A 33 3.81 5.02 -4.72
CA ARG A 33 3.81 5.39 -6.14
C ARG A 33 4.92 6.39 -6.44
N ARG A 34 5.13 7.32 -5.51
CA ARG A 34 6.21 8.31 -5.68
C ARG A 34 7.56 7.61 -5.64
N GLU A 35 7.72 6.62 -4.76
CA GLU A 35 8.95 5.85 -4.67
C GLU A 35 9.22 5.06 -5.96
N VAL A 36 8.17 4.50 -6.59
CA VAL A 36 8.31 3.81 -7.86
C VAL A 36 8.80 4.77 -8.94
N VAL A 37 8.21 5.96 -9.01
CA VAL A 37 8.61 6.98 -9.98
C VAL A 37 10.07 7.38 -9.75
N MET A 38 10.47 7.53 -8.50
CA MET A 38 11.85 7.88 -8.18
C MET A 38 12.83 6.78 -8.56
N LEU A 39 12.46 5.52 -8.40
CA LEU A 39 13.31 4.42 -8.83
C LEU A 39 13.44 4.38 -10.35
N ASP A 40 12.35 4.64 -11.08
CA ASP A 40 12.37 4.67 -12.53
C ASP A 40 13.27 5.81 -13.02
N GLN A 41 13.17 6.98 -12.40
CA GLN A 41 14.00 8.12 -12.75
C GLN A 41 15.48 7.83 -12.44
N TYR A 42 15.74 7.22 -11.30
CA TYR A 42 17.10 6.87 -10.90
C TYR A 42 17.71 5.90 -11.93
N GLN A 43 16.93 4.91 -12.38
CA GLN A 43 17.41 3.97 -13.36
C GLN A 43 17.73 4.65 -14.70
N LEU A 44 16.91 5.59 -15.12
CA LEU A 44 17.17 6.36 -16.32
C LEU A 44 18.46 7.18 -16.19
N ASP A 45 18.66 7.81 -15.05
CA ASP A 45 19.84 8.61 -14.81
C ASP A 45 21.12 7.76 -14.81
N VAL A 46 21.05 6.57 -14.22
CA VAL A 46 22.15 5.63 -14.21
C VAL A 46 22.46 5.15 -15.63
N ASN A 47 21.41 4.84 -16.42
CA ASN A 47 21.61 4.39 -17.79
C ASN A 47 22.28 5.49 -18.64
N ARG A 48 21.85 6.73 -18.46
CA ARG A 48 22.46 7.85 -19.18
C ARG A 48 23.92 8.06 -18.75
N ALA A 49 24.21 7.90 -17.49
CA ALA A 49 25.57 8.02 -16.99
C ALA A 49 26.47 6.93 -17.54
N MET A 50 25.94 5.69 -17.67
CA MET A 50 26.71 4.60 -18.25
C MET A 50 27.02 4.86 -19.71
N LEU A 51 26.05 5.36 -20.46
CA LEU A 51 26.25 5.65 -21.87
C LEU A 51 27.31 6.74 -22.06
N ARG A 52 27.26 7.77 -21.21
CA ARG A 52 28.21 8.87 -21.34
C ARG A 52 29.62 8.47 -20.98
N LYS A 53 29.79 7.65 -19.95
CA LYS A 53 31.12 7.27 -19.45
C LYS A 53 31.61 5.94 -20.01
N ASN A 54 30.81 5.29 -20.81
CA ASN A 54 31.11 3.97 -21.38
C ASN A 54 31.48 2.99 -20.26
N THR A 55 30.73 2.99 -19.18
CA THR A 55 30.91 2.10 -18.06
C THR A 55 29.66 1.26 -17.87
N TYR A 56 29.80 0.14 -17.18
CA TYR A 56 28.69 -0.75 -16.95
C TYR A 56 28.54 -1.04 -15.48
N PHE A 57 27.29 -1.11 -15.03
CA PHE A 57 27.02 -1.53 -13.67
C PHE A 57 26.78 -3.03 -13.69
N ASP A 58 26.93 -3.70 -12.55
CA ASP A 58 26.74 -5.11 -12.42
C ASP A 58 25.29 -5.46 -12.73
N ARG A 59 25.05 -6.61 -13.35
CA ARG A 59 23.73 -7.11 -13.62
C ARG A 59 22.91 -7.23 -12.35
N ASN A 60 23.53 -7.60 -11.24
CA ASN A 60 22.82 -7.75 -9.97
C ASN A 60 22.26 -6.41 -9.48
N TYR A 61 22.93 -5.32 -9.79
CA TYR A 61 22.44 -3.99 -9.43
C TYR A 61 21.09 -3.71 -10.09
N PHE A 62 20.97 -3.93 -11.39
CA PHE A 62 19.72 -3.70 -12.09
C PHE A 62 18.64 -4.70 -11.67
N ARG A 63 19.03 -5.95 -11.43
CA ARG A 63 18.09 -6.96 -10.95
C ARG A 63 17.53 -6.56 -9.59
N ASN A 64 18.38 -6.03 -8.69
CA ASN A 64 17.94 -5.59 -7.38
C ASN A 64 17.01 -4.39 -7.45
N LEU A 65 17.26 -3.47 -8.37
CA LEU A 65 16.36 -2.32 -8.57
C LEU A 65 15.01 -2.80 -9.08
N GLY A 66 15.00 -3.73 -10.03
CA GLY A 66 13.76 -4.31 -10.55
C GLY A 66 12.97 -5.05 -9.49
N ALA A 67 13.65 -5.83 -8.65
CA ALA A 67 13.00 -6.54 -7.56
C ALA A 67 12.40 -5.58 -6.54
N ARG A 68 13.10 -4.49 -6.23
CA ARG A 68 12.62 -3.49 -5.30
C ARG A 68 11.38 -2.78 -5.85
N ARG A 69 11.43 -2.43 -7.13
CA ARG A 69 10.29 -1.81 -7.80
C ARG A 69 9.08 -2.73 -7.78
N GLN A 70 9.29 -4.01 -8.06
CA GLN A 70 8.20 -4.99 -8.08
C GLN A 70 7.58 -5.15 -6.68
N ARG A 71 8.37 -5.15 -5.63
CA ARG A 71 7.85 -5.21 -4.28
C ARG A 71 6.98 -4.00 -3.94
N LEU A 72 7.40 -2.82 -4.36
CA LEU A 72 6.62 -1.61 -4.12
C LEU A 72 5.27 -1.70 -4.84
N ILE A 73 5.25 -2.19 -6.08
CA ILE A 73 4.03 -2.36 -6.84
C ILE A 73 3.12 -3.38 -6.15
N GLU A 74 3.67 -4.49 -5.68
CA GLU A 74 2.90 -5.52 -4.99
C GLU A 74 2.27 -4.97 -3.70
N ILE A 75 3.00 -4.15 -2.95
CA ILE A 75 2.47 -3.54 -1.75
C ILE A 75 1.34 -2.58 -2.09
N ILE A 76 1.48 -1.80 -3.16
CA ILE A 76 0.41 -0.91 -3.62
C ILE A 76 -0.85 -1.71 -3.94
N GLU A 77 -0.70 -2.85 -4.63
CA GLU A 77 -1.84 -3.68 -4.97
C GLU A 77 -2.50 -4.28 -3.72
N LEU A 78 -1.70 -4.69 -2.73
CA LEU A 78 -2.23 -5.20 -1.48
C LEU A 78 -3.02 -4.11 -0.74
N LEU A 79 -2.52 -2.88 -0.73
CA LEU A 79 -3.22 -1.76 -0.08
C LEU A 79 -4.55 -1.46 -0.79
N LYS A 80 -4.57 -1.58 -2.12
CA LYS A 80 -5.82 -1.41 -2.87
C LYS A 80 -6.81 -2.50 -2.51
N LEU A 81 -6.35 -3.75 -2.36
CA LEU A 81 -7.20 -4.86 -1.96
C LEU A 81 -7.77 -4.65 -0.55
N ILE A 82 -6.98 -4.13 0.38
CA ILE A 82 -7.45 -3.82 1.71
C ILE A 82 -8.61 -2.83 1.65
N LYS A 83 -8.49 -1.80 0.81
CA LYS A 83 -9.56 -0.82 0.66
C LYS A 83 -10.83 -1.45 0.09
N VAL A 84 -10.69 -2.36 -0.87
CA VAL A 84 -11.82 -3.07 -1.44
C VAL A 84 -12.49 -3.95 -0.39
N GLU A 85 -11.70 -4.68 0.39
CA GLU A 85 -12.24 -5.55 1.42
C GLU A 85 -12.98 -4.76 2.52
N ILE A 86 -12.47 -3.59 2.88
CA ILE A 86 -13.14 -2.74 3.83
C ILE A 86 -14.53 -2.34 3.30
N ARG A 87 -14.63 -2.03 2.01
CA ARG A 87 -15.90 -1.66 1.44
C ARG A 87 -16.88 -2.84 1.37
N LYS A 88 -16.34 -4.05 1.13
CA LYS A 88 -17.18 -5.23 1.02
C LYS A 88 -17.61 -5.78 2.38
N THR A 89 -16.84 -5.52 3.42
CA THR A 89 -17.14 -6.03 4.74
C THR A 89 -18.31 -5.24 5.30
N PRO A 90 -19.38 -5.89 5.72
CA PRO A 90 -20.53 -5.18 6.23
C PRO A 90 -20.17 -4.34 7.45
N ALA A 91 -20.70 -3.14 7.50
CA ALA A 91 -20.46 -2.27 8.64
C ALA A 91 -21.25 -2.79 9.84
N ILE A 92 -20.76 -2.46 11.02
CA ILE A 92 -21.46 -2.81 12.24
C ILE A 92 -22.69 -1.91 12.33
N LYS A 93 -23.87 -2.52 12.40
CA LYS A 93 -25.07 -1.74 12.44
C LYS A 93 -25.45 -1.38 13.87
N ALA A 94 -26.18 -0.33 14.00
CA ALA A 94 -26.69 0.07 15.28
C ALA A 94 -27.64 -1.02 15.66
N ASP A 95 -27.68 -1.33 16.89
CA ASP A 95 -28.41 -2.31 17.46
C ASP A 95 -29.73 -2.62 17.12
N ASP A 96 -29.99 -2.56 15.95
CA ASP A 96 -31.25 -2.95 15.51
C ASP A 96 -31.42 -4.36 15.77
N ASN A 97 -30.45 -5.02 16.12
CA ASN A 97 -30.68 -6.40 16.27
C ASN A 97 -30.61 -6.77 17.64
N GLU A 98 -30.61 -5.93 18.47
CA GLU A 98 -30.60 -6.29 19.72
C GLU A 98 -31.75 -6.72 20.22
N ASP A 99 -32.67 -6.67 19.66
CA ASP A 99 -33.87 -7.13 20.20
C ASP A 99 -33.98 -8.52 20.42
#